data_11812f6695799ad619e22150147b2aa1
#
_entry.id   11812f6695799ad619e22150147b2aa1
#
_cell.length_a   1.000
_cell.length_b   1.000
_cell.length_c   1.000
_cell.angle_alpha   90.00
_cell.angle_beta   90.00
_cell.angle_gamma   90.00
#
_symmetry.space_group_name_H-M   'P 1'
#
loop_
_entity.id
_entity.type
_entity.pdbx_description
1 polymer ?
#
loop_
_entity_poly.entity_id
_entity_poly.type
_entity_poly.pdbx_seq_one_letter_code
_entity_poly.pdbx_strand_id
1 'polypeptide(L)'
;MARKGHDDARAKRGERDGRTLCYYFKAVSPALEATHAQVERILQNKNLRLSEVQRRLLTYLVGKSLAGEADDLKEYAIGVDAFGKPPSYDPRQESVVRMHVARLRQKLAEYYRTEGSADPILLDLPKGGFKMVFEARPALASPPEPGVAPVPSRSRWLRKRTLLAAGLVLALGAAVVWVSRLRGARAALEAASNWPPELHQLWEPMLTPSRPLVVCIATSSFGTATGAFRLGQFLGPRKPDLLVTHGNQLSMPEIAMDNVVFLGPASGIRQVQALPVDQQIVLEPGGIRNLSPKPGEPAFLSDLAPRDVMSLGESHALISHTPGLYGKGEVLYLSGNQVSSVMAAVEAVTDPALARTLVSKLRQPDGTLPRYYQIVLRVKSMDDMPVEISYMYHRELPASPETSK
;
A
#
# COMPACT_ATOMS: atom_id res chain seq x y z
N MET A 1 29.99 -60.45 26.54
CA MET A 1 31.16 -59.58 26.79
C MET A 1 31.19 -58.51 25.71
N ALA A 2 30.96 -57.43 26.08
CA ALA A 2 31.35 -56.07 26.48
C ALA A 2 30.99 -55.11 25.31
N ARG A 3 30.01 -54.23 25.39
CA ARG A 3 29.89 -52.87 25.94
C ARG A 3 31.15 -51.99 25.80
N LYS A 4 31.07 -51.00 24.87
CA LYS A 4 31.60 -49.61 24.90
C LYS A 4 31.62 -49.13 23.45
N GLY A 5 31.16 -47.93 23.05
CA GLY A 5 30.78 -46.72 23.73
C GLY A 5 30.02 -45.84 22.78
N HIS A 6 28.94 -45.41 23.30
CA HIS A 6 28.11 -44.33 22.71
C HIS A 6 28.42 -43.14 23.62
N ASP A 7 29.19 -42.19 23.13
CA ASP A 7 29.30 -40.84 23.67
C ASP A 7 30.46 -40.13 22.94
N ASP A 8 30.15 -39.47 21.84
CA ASP A 8 30.94 -38.32 21.36
C ASP A 8 30.28 -37.68 20.09
N ALA A 9 29.07 -37.23 20.27
CA ALA A 9 28.37 -36.43 19.22
C ALA A 9 27.56 -35.29 19.82
N ARG A 10 28.13 -34.57 20.83
CA ARG A 10 27.43 -33.42 21.43
C ARG A 10 28.40 -32.31 21.85
N ALA A 11 29.23 -31.88 20.91
CA ALA A 11 29.98 -30.62 21.06
C ALA A 11 30.56 -30.17 19.70
N LYS A 12 29.74 -29.64 18.82
CA LYS A 12 30.16 -28.73 17.73
C LYS A 12 28.93 -28.17 17.00
N ARG A 13 28.12 -27.45 17.72
CA ARG A 13 27.07 -26.60 17.16
C ARG A 13 27.29 -25.18 17.71
N GLY A 14 28.13 -24.44 17.06
CA GLY A 14 28.39 -23.03 17.41
C GLY A 14 29.70 -22.62 16.78
N GLU A 15 29.67 -22.33 15.50
CA GLU A 15 30.64 -21.47 14.82
C GLU A 15 30.64 -21.73 13.30
N ARG A 16 29.57 -21.33 12.65
CA ARG A 16 29.51 -21.31 11.18
C ARG A 16 28.68 -20.12 10.72
N ASP A 17 29.18 -18.91 11.01
CA ASP A 17 28.65 -17.70 10.41
C ASP A 17 29.78 -16.70 10.20
N GLY A 18 30.60 -16.90 9.20
CA GLY A 18 31.63 -15.91 8.85
C GLY A 18 32.67 -16.34 7.82
N ARG A 19 32.67 -17.59 7.37
CA ARG A 19 33.75 -18.07 6.49
C ARG A 19 33.34 -18.74 5.18
N THR A 20 32.09 -18.73 4.80
CA THR A 20 31.64 -19.38 3.54
C THR A 20 31.65 -18.44 2.34
N LEU A 21 32.01 -17.17 2.50
CA LEU A 21 32.10 -16.19 1.41
C LEU A 21 33.48 -16.10 0.74
N CYS A 22 34.51 -16.82 1.22
CA CYS A 22 35.88 -16.71 0.71
C CYS A 22 36.33 -17.80 -0.27
N TYR A 23 35.54 -18.80 -0.59
CA TYR A 23 36.01 -19.93 -1.39
C TYR A 23 35.58 -19.98 -2.87
N TYR A 24 34.84 -18.98 -3.37
CA TYR A 24 34.43 -18.93 -4.78
C TYR A 24 35.21 -17.96 -5.67
N PHE A 25 36.34 -17.41 -5.21
CA PHE A 25 37.11 -16.41 -5.95
C PHE A 25 38.48 -16.94 -6.37
N LYS A 26 38.53 -17.70 -7.46
CA LYS A 26 39.79 -17.91 -8.19
C LYS A 26 39.57 -17.78 -9.70
N ALA A 27 40.17 -16.76 -10.28
CA ALA A 27 40.19 -16.32 -11.68
C ALA A 27 39.04 -15.37 -12.08
N VAL A 28 39.15 -14.12 -11.66
CA VAL A 28 38.12 -13.10 -11.93
C VAL A 28 38.62 -12.19 -13.07
N SER A 29 37.81 -12.07 -14.14
CA SER A 29 37.98 -11.05 -15.17
C SER A 29 37.89 -9.64 -14.53
N PRO A 30 38.63 -8.62 -14.99
CA PRO A 30 38.53 -7.24 -14.47
C PRO A 30 37.12 -6.66 -14.45
N ALA A 31 36.26 -7.10 -15.35
CA ALA A 31 34.83 -6.72 -15.38
C ALA A 31 34.07 -7.30 -14.20
N LEU A 32 34.45 -8.47 -13.72
CA LEU A 32 33.79 -9.14 -12.60
C LEU A 32 34.19 -8.49 -11.26
N GLU A 33 35.47 -8.08 -11.10
CA GLU A 33 35.93 -7.33 -9.92
C GLU A 33 35.25 -5.96 -9.83
N ALA A 34 35.07 -5.27 -10.94
CA ALA A 34 34.40 -3.98 -10.99
C ALA A 34 32.87 -4.14 -10.60
N THR A 35 32.25 -5.25 -11.03
CA THR A 35 30.85 -5.55 -10.66
C THR A 35 30.73 -5.85 -9.17
N HIS A 36 31.65 -6.60 -8.58
CA HIS A 36 31.67 -6.85 -7.14
C HIS A 36 31.86 -5.57 -6.33
N ALA A 37 32.81 -4.72 -6.74
CA ALA A 37 33.04 -3.43 -6.09
C ALA A 37 31.78 -2.54 -6.14
N GLN A 38 31.03 -2.59 -7.22
CA GLN A 38 29.77 -1.86 -7.35
C GLN A 38 28.68 -2.41 -6.43
N VAL A 39 28.54 -3.73 -6.31
CA VAL A 39 27.58 -4.36 -5.40
C VAL A 39 27.89 -4.00 -3.94
N GLU A 40 29.17 -4.06 -3.55
CA GLU A 40 29.61 -3.67 -2.21
C GLU A 40 29.30 -2.19 -1.93
N ARG A 41 29.51 -1.29 -2.89
CA ARG A 41 29.17 0.13 -2.77
C ARG A 41 27.68 0.33 -2.51
N ILE A 42 26.82 -0.39 -3.21
CA ILE A 42 25.37 -0.36 -3.01
C ILE A 42 24.98 -0.92 -1.63
N LEU A 43 25.57 -2.03 -1.22
CA LEU A 43 25.30 -2.66 0.09
C LEU A 43 25.74 -1.78 1.27
N GLN A 44 26.83 -1.02 1.12
CA GLN A 44 27.35 -0.12 2.15
C GLN A 44 26.67 1.25 2.17
N ASN A 45 25.86 1.57 1.15
CA ASN A 45 25.19 2.86 1.07
C ASN A 45 24.08 2.98 2.13
N LYS A 46 24.31 3.91 3.09
CA LYS A 46 23.39 4.14 4.21
C LYS A 46 22.10 4.85 3.79
N ASN A 47 22.15 5.67 2.73
CA ASN A 47 20.98 6.44 2.26
C ASN A 47 19.97 5.56 1.53
N LEU A 48 20.42 4.47 0.90
CA LEU A 48 19.57 3.52 0.22
C LEU A 48 18.68 2.71 1.18
N ARG A 49 19.02 2.67 2.48
CA ARG A 49 18.25 2.02 3.56
C ARG A 49 17.72 0.63 3.18
N LEU A 50 18.59 -0.23 2.66
CA LEU A 50 18.24 -1.61 2.38
C LEU A 50 17.98 -2.35 3.69
N SER A 51 16.83 -3.01 3.80
CA SER A 51 16.58 -3.94 4.90
C SER A 51 17.46 -5.18 4.78
N GLU A 52 17.65 -5.92 5.89
CA GLU A 52 18.45 -7.15 5.89
C GLU A 52 17.95 -8.15 4.83
N VAL A 53 16.65 -8.30 4.71
CA VAL A 53 16.02 -9.15 3.69
C VAL A 53 16.35 -8.67 2.26
N GLN A 54 16.37 -7.36 2.02
CA GLN A 54 16.72 -6.81 0.71
C GLN A 54 18.22 -6.96 0.40
N ARG A 55 19.09 -6.88 1.42
CA ARG A 55 20.54 -7.15 1.27
C ARG A 55 20.78 -8.59 0.85
N ARG A 56 20.17 -9.55 1.54
CA ARG A 56 20.24 -10.98 1.19
C ARG A 56 19.71 -11.25 -0.21
N LEU A 57 18.56 -10.65 -0.56
CA LEU A 57 17.97 -10.79 -1.88
C LEU A 57 18.91 -10.27 -2.97
N LEU A 58 19.48 -9.06 -2.81
CA LEU A 58 20.40 -8.48 -3.76
C LEU A 58 21.64 -9.37 -3.94
N THR A 59 22.27 -9.80 -2.84
CA THR A 59 23.45 -10.68 -2.87
C THR A 59 23.14 -12.01 -3.56
N TYR A 60 21.98 -12.60 -3.27
CA TYR A 60 21.55 -13.86 -3.88
C TYR A 60 21.33 -13.72 -5.39
N LEU A 61 20.59 -12.69 -5.83
CA LEU A 61 20.29 -12.46 -7.25
C LEU A 61 21.56 -12.12 -8.04
N VAL A 62 22.46 -11.32 -7.48
CA VAL A 62 23.77 -11.01 -8.09
C VAL A 62 24.59 -12.29 -8.23
N GLY A 63 24.72 -13.08 -7.17
CA GLY A 63 25.48 -14.33 -7.20
C GLY A 63 24.97 -15.30 -8.28
N LYS A 64 23.66 -15.53 -8.34
CA LYS A 64 23.03 -16.38 -9.34
C LYS A 64 23.19 -15.84 -10.78
N SER A 65 23.10 -14.52 -10.95
CA SER A 65 23.27 -13.89 -12.27
C SER A 65 24.71 -13.96 -12.77
N LEU A 66 25.70 -13.79 -11.90
CA LEU A 66 27.12 -13.92 -12.24
C LEU A 66 27.53 -15.37 -12.48
N ALA A 67 26.90 -16.33 -11.81
CA ALA A 67 27.10 -17.76 -12.05
C ALA A 67 26.43 -18.27 -13.33
N GLY A 68 25.61 -17.44 -14.01
CA GLY A 68 24.85 -17.87 -15.18
C GLY A 68 23.63 -18.73 -14.85
N GLU A 69 23.22 -18.81 -13.58
CA GLU A 69 22.13 -19.66 -13.08
C GLU A 69 20.81 -18.90 -12.91
N ALA A 70 20.73 -17.65 -13.37
CA ALA A 70 19.56 -16.81 -13.12
C ALA A 70 18.44 -16.95 -14.15
N ASP A 71 18.67 -17.58 -15.29
CA ASP A 71 17.66 -17.72 -16.35
C ASP A 71 16.51 -18.68 -15.93
N ASP A 72 16.85 -19.71 -15.14
CA ASP A 72 15.87 -20.68 -14.61
C ASP A 72 15.41 -20.37 -13.18
N LEU A 73 15.76 -19.20 -12.65
CA LEU A 73 15.48 -18.84 -11.27
C LEU A 73 13.98 -18.62 -11.04
N LYS A 74 13.37 -19.50 -10.23
CA LYS A 74 11.95 -19.45 -9.89
C LYS A 74 11.73 -18.74 -8.56
N GLU A 75 10.56 -18.14 -8.39
CA GLU A 75 10.14 -17.47 -7.16
C GLU A 75 10.25 -18.37 -5.93
N TYR A 76 9.93 -19.66 -6.06
CA TYR A 76 10.06 -20.64 -5.00
C TYR A 76 11.50 -20.76 -4.49
N ALA A 77 12.47 -20.88 -5.40
CA ALA A 77 13.88 -20.99 -5.03
C ALA A 77 14.37 -19.75 -4.26
N ILE A 78 13.97 -18.55 -4.70
CA ILE A 78 14.28 -17.31 -3.99
C ILE A 78 13.65 -17.31 -2.59
N GLY A 79 12.40 -17.78 -2.47
CA GLY A 79 11.70 -17.86 -1.18
C GLY A 79 12.40 -18.77 -0.20
N VAL A 80 12.85 -19.95 -0.64
CA VAL A 80 13.53 -20.92 0.21
C VAL A 80 14.97 -20.48 0.50
N ASP A 81 15.75 -20.16 -0.54
CA ASP A 81 17.20 -19.94 -0.41
C ASP A 81 17.56 -18.57 0.15
N ALA A 82 16.90 -17.51 -0.32
CA ALA A 82 17.22 -16.15 0.11
C ALA A 82 16.41 -15.68 1.33
N PHE A 83 15.16 -16.16 1.48
CA PHE A 83 14.29 -15.72 2.58
C PHE A 83 14.12 -16.76 3.68
N GLY A 84 14.67 -17.97 3.51
CA GLY A 84 14.59 -19.04 4.51
C GLY A 84 13.16 -19.56 4.73
N LYS A 85 12.30 -19.48 3.70
CA LYS A 85 10.95 -20.03 3.77
C LYS A 85 10.98 -21.56 3.86
N PRO A 86 10.01 -22.18 4.55
CA PRO A 86 9.95 -23.62 4.65
C PRO A 86 9.67 -24.27 3.27
N PRO A 87 9.96 -25.57 3.09
CA PRO A 87 9.68 -26.28 1.84
C PRO A 87 8.20 -26.30 1.42
N SER A 88 7.29 -26.02 2.35
CA SER A 88 5.85 -25.87 2.12
C SER A 88 5.46 -24.49 1.55
N TYR A 89 6.41 -23.60 1.31
CA TYR A 89 6.16 -22.27 0.75
C TYR A 89 5.54 -22.35 -0.64
N ASP A 90 4.39 -21.70 -0.82
CA ASP A 90 3.71 -21.58 -2.11
C ASP A 90 3.70 -20.11 -2.60
N PRO A 91 4.47 -19.80 -3.66
CA PRO A 91 4.52 -18.45 -4.24
C PRO A 91 3.17 -17.93 -4.78
N ARG A 92 2.21 -18.81 -5.01
CA ARG A 92 0.86 -18.42 -5.47
C ARG A 92 0.02 -17.86 -4.33
N GLN A 93 0.26 -18.34 -3.12
CA GLN A 93 -0.43 -17.88 -1.91
C GLN A 93 0.28 -16.71 -1.24
N GLU A 94 1.61 -16.70 -1.28
CA GLU A 94 2.43 -15.67 -0.64
C GLU A 94 3.26 -14.90 -1.69
N SER A 95 2.89 -13.66 -1.97
CA SER A 95 3.60 -12.81 -2.95
C SER A 95 4.83 -12.07 -2.37
N VAL A 96 5.38 -12.54 -1.25
CA VAL A 96 6.44 -11.88 -0.50
C VAL A 96 7.71 -11.63 -1.34
N VAL A 97 8.11 -12.61 -2.16
CA VAL A 97 9.28 -12.48 -3.06
C VAL A 97 9.05 -11.38 -4.09
N ARG A 98 7.90 -11.40 -4.78
CA ARG A 98 7.55 -10.38 -5.79
C ARG A 98 7.54 -8.97 -5.20
N MET A 99 7.02 -8.82 -3.99
CA MET A 99 6.99 -7.54 -3.28
C MET A 99 8.42 -7.03 -2.98
N HIS A 100 9.29 -7.88 -2.45
CA HIS A 100 10.67 -7.49 -2.14
C HIS A 100 11.50 -7.22 -3.41
N VAL A 101 11.30 -7.99 -4.46
CA VAL A 101 11.92 -7.76 -5.79
C VAL A 101 11.47 -6.43 -6.38
N ALA A 102 10.17 -6.11 -6.32
CA ALA A 102 9.65 -4.82 -6.80
C ALA A 102 10.24 -3.63 -6.03
N ARG A 103 10.31 -3.74 -4.70
CA ARG A 103 10.93 -2.70 -3.84
C ARG A 103 12.43 -2.56 -4.09
N LEU A 104 13.15 -3.67 -4.28
CA LEU A 104 14.57 -3.65 -4.61
C LEU A 104 14.81 -2.94 -5.95
N ARG A 105 14.02 -3.26 -6.98
CA ARG A 105 14.07 -2.60 -8.28
C ARG A 105 13.87 -1.09 -8.18
N GLN A 106 12.88 -0.65 -7.40
CA GLN A 106 12.61 0.77 -7.18
C GLN A 106 13.79 1.47 -6.50
N LYS A 107 14.38 0.85 -5.48
CA LYS A 107 15.53 1.40 -4.75
C LYS A 107 16.78 1.49 -5.63
N LEU A 108 17.05 0.48 -6.45
CA LEU A 108 18.17 0.54 -7.41
C LEU A 108 17.98 1.66 -8.43
N ALA A 109 16.78 1.80 -8.99
CA ALA A 109 16.46 2.87 -9.91
C ALA A 109 16.62 4.27 -9.26
N GLU A 110 16.23 4.43 -8.01
CA GLU A 110 16.41 5.67 -7.26
C GLU A 110 17.90 5.96 -6.99
N TYR A 111 18.66 4.94 -6.57
CA TYR A 111 20.10 5.05 -6.36
C TYR A 111 20.83 5.56 -7.61
N TYR A 112 20.58 4.96 -8.77
CA TYR A 112 21.23 5.36 -10.02
C TYR A 112 20.74 6.68 -10.59
N ARG A 113 19.60 7.19 -10.12
CA ARG A 113 19.12 8.53 -10.45
C ARG A 113 19.76 9.61 -9.59
N THR A 114 20.22 9.27 -8.38
CA THR A 114 20.78 10.20 -7.39
C THR A 114 22.28 9.96 -7.19
N GLU A 115 22.66 9.14 -6.24
CA GLU A 115 24.04 8.97 -5.78
C GLU A 115 24.91 8.15 -6.73
N GLY A 116 24.36 7.11 -7.34
CA GLY A 116 25.05 6.23 -8.28
C GLY A 116 25.04 6.72 -9.74
N SER A 117 24.69 7.98 -9.98
CA SER A 117 24.60 8.54 -11.35
C SER A 117 25.93 8.50 -12.10
N ALA A 118 27.06 8.62 -11.41
CA ALA A 118 28.41 8.57 -11.95
C ALA A 118 29.10 7.19 -11.81
N ASP A 119 28.41 6.19 -11.27
CA ASP A 119 28.99 4.86 -11.06
C ASP A 119 29.31 4.17 -12.39
N PRO A 120 30.45 3.46 -12.46
CA PRO A 120 30.94 2.87 -13.72
C PRO A 120 30.12 1.67 -14.18
N ILE A 121 29.35 1.03 -13.28
CA ILE A 121 28.50 -0.12 -13.59
C ILE A 121 27.09 0.13 -13.10
N LEU A 122 26.13 -0.05 -14.00
CA LEU A 122 24.70 -0.05 -13.71
C LEU A 122 24.25 -1.47 -13.38
N LEU A 123 23.65 -1.66 -12.21
CA LEU A 123 22.92 -2.87 -11.86
C LEU A 123 21.43 -2.63 -12.08
N ASP A 124 20.82 -3.37 -12.98
CA ASP A 124 19.37 -3.32 -13.21
C ASP A 124 18.73 -4.69 -12.97
N LEU A 125 17.48 -4.64 -12.55
CA LEU A 125 16.63 -5.81 -12.35
C LEU A 125 15.37 -5.68 -13.21
N PRO A 126 15.40 -6.17 -14.48
CA PRO A 126 14.33 -5.99 -15.43
C PRO A 126 12.97 -6.55 -14.94
N LYS A 127 11.87 -5.98 -15.45
CA LYS A 127 10.51 -6.49 -15.18
C LYS A 127 10.34 -7.85 -15.83
N GLY A 128 9.62 -8.75 -15.14
CA GLY A 128 9.28 -10.08 -15.65
C GLY A 128 10.28 -11.18 -15.31
N GLY A 129 11.41 -10.88 -14.67
CA GLY A 129 12.43 -11.86 -14.29
C GLY A 129 13.14 -11.54 -12.99
N PHE A 130 14.06 -12.43 -12.61
CA PHE A 130 14.90 -12.33 -11.42
C PHE A 130 16.39 -12.20 -11.75
N LYS A 131 16.73 -12.18 -13.04
CA LYS A 131 18.10 -12.03 -13.54
C LYS A 131 18.55 -10.58 -13.42
N MET A 132 19.69 -10.36 -12.77
CA MET A 132 20.34 -9.05 -12.74
C MET A 132 21.09 -8.80 -14.05
N VAL A 133 21.01 -7.58 -14.54
CA VAL A 133 21.75 -7.10 -15.70
C VAL A 133 22.83 -6.13 -15.23
N PHE A 134 24.03 -6.27 -15.79
CA PHE A 134 25.18 -5.45 -15.46
C PHE A 134 25.64 -4.72 -16.72
N GLU A 135 25.50 -3.39 -16.73
CA GLU A 135 25.87 -2.56 -17.88
C GLU A 135 27.05 -1.66 -17.52
N ALA A 136 28.14 -1.78 -18.25
CA ALA A 136 29.28 -0.86 -18.11
C ALA A 136 28.87 0.51 -18.69
N ARG A 137 28.99 1.57 -17.89
CA ARG A 137 28.83 2.94 -18.36
C ARG A 137 30.20 3.44 -18.87
N PRO A 138 30.27 4.08 -20.04
CA PRO A 138 31.50 4.72 -20.47
C PRO A 138 31.86 5.80 -19.45
N ALA A 139 33.07 5.69 -18.88
CA ALA A 139 33.60 6.69 -17.98
C ALA A 139 33.53 8.07 -18.67
N LEU A 140 32.98 9.04 -17.99
CA LEU A 140 33.08 10.43 -18.40
C LEU A 140 34.57 10.74 -18.48
N ALA A 141 35.09 10.89 -19.71
CA ALA A 141 36.47 11.10 -19.99
C ALA A 141 37.05 12.26 -19.18
N SER A 142 38.11 12.00 -18.44
CA SER A 142 38.97 13.02 -17.81
C SER A 142 39.41 14.04 -18.83
N PRO A 143 39.63 15.31 -18.47
CA PRO A 143 40.08 16.34 -19.40
C PRO A 143 41.41 15.96 -20.02
N PRO A 144 41.63 16.13 -21.33
CA PRO A 144 42.93 15.88 -21.97
C PRO A 144 43.96 16.93 -21.57
N GLU A 145 45.18 16.48 -21.31
CA GLU A 145 46.37 17.31 -21.13
C GLU A 145 46.63 18.24 -22.34
N PRO A 146 47.26 19.39 -22.13
CA PRO A 146 47.43 20.41 -23.18
C PRO A 146 48.54 20.02 -24.18
N GLY A 147 48.15 19.55 -25.34
CA GLY A 147 49.02 19.26 -26.47
C GLY A 147 48.52 19.91 -27.76
N VAL A 148 49.29 20.91 -28.22
CA VAL A 148 49.40 21.49 -29.58
C VAL A 148 48.10 21.87 -30.30
N ALA A 149 47.92 23.18 -30.48
CA ALA A 149 46.81 23.82 -31.23
C ALA A 149 46.75 23.43 -32.70
N PRO A 150 45.63 22.96 -33.22
CA PRO A 150 45.32 23.02 -34.65
C PRO A 150 44.46 24.23 -34.98
N VAL A 151 44.74 24.81 -36.12
CA VAL A 151 44.13 25.98 -36.76
C VAL A 151 42.57 25.92 -36.77
N PRO A 152 41.83 27.00 -36.49
CA PRO A 152 40.37 26.97 -36.40
C PRO A 152 39.72 26.87 -37.78
N SER A 153 39.06 25.76 -38.09
CA SER A 153 38.19 25.64 -39.24
C SER A 153 36.84 26.32 -38.91
N ARG A 154 36.45 27.27 -39.74
CA ARG A 154 35.22 28.10 -39.67
C ARG A 154 33.90 27.29 -39.56
N SER A 155 33.93 25.96 -39.72
CA SER A 155 32.71 25.13 -39.72
C SER A 155 32.22 24.68 -38.33
N ARG A 156 33.07 24.76 -37.27
CA ARG A 156 32.67 24.34 -35.90
C ARG A 156 31.75 25.35 -35.20
N TRP A 157 31.74 26.60 -35.59
CA TRP A 157 30.96 27.63 -34.93
C TRP A 157 29.46 27.57 -35.30
N LEU A 158 29.15 27.18 -36.56
CA LEU A 158 27.75 26.93 -36.96
C LEU A 158 27.16 25.69 -36.30
N ARG A 159 27.93 24.58 -36.15
CA ARG A 159 27.45 23.36 -35.47
C ARG A 159 27.18 23.57 -33.99
N LYS A 160 27.98 24.41 -33.30
CA LYS A 160 27.72 24.73 -31.88
C LYS A 160 26.43 25.54 -31.70
N ARG A 161 26.11 26.47 -32.61
CA ARG A 161 24.88 27.25 -32.60
C ARG A 161 23.67 26.38 -32.88
N THR A 162 23.72 25.43 -33.80
CA THR A 162 22.63 24.50 -34.10
C THR A 162 22.37 23.52 -32.95
N LEU A 163 23.45 23.00 -32.28
CA LEU A 163 23.29 22.15 -31.10
C LEU A 163 22.74 22.89 -29.89
N LEU A 164 23.15 24.16 -29.69
CA LEU A 164 22.57 24.99 -28.62
C LEU A 164 21.09 25.35 -28.91
N ALA A 165 20.76 25.63 -30.17
CA ALA A 165 19.34 25.86 -30.55
C ALA A 165 18.48 24.60 -30.40
N ALA A 166 18.98 23.43 -30.78
CA ALA A 166 18.30 22.14 -30.60
C ALA A 166 18.15 21.80 -29.10
N GLY A 167 19.17 22.03 -28.29
CA GLY A 167 19.12 21.87 -26.83
C GLY A 167 18.10 22.81 -26.18
N LEU A 168 18.00 24.06 -26.64
CA LEU A 168 17.02 25.02 -26.13
C LEU A 168 15.59 24.61 -26.49
N VAL A 169 15.36 24.13 -27.72
CA VAL A 169 14.04 23.64 -28.16
C VAL A 169 13.61 22.41 -27.36
N LEU A 170 14.52 21.47 -27.09
CA LEU A 170 14.26 20.31 -26.24
C LEU A 170 13.99 20.72 -24.79
N ALA A 171 14.74 21.67 -24.24
CA ALA A 171 14.53 22.18 -22.89
C ALA A 171 13.18 22.92 -22.77
N LEU A 172 12.82 23.71 -23.77
CA LEU A 172 11.49 24.38 -23.84
C LEU A 172 10.36 23.36 -23.98
N GLY A 173 10.53 22.34 -24.83
CA GLY A 173 9.57 21.24 -24.95
C GLY A 173 9.38 20.49 -23.64
N ALA A 174 10.46 20.14 -22.97
CA ALA A 174 10.44 19.48 -21.65
C ALA A 174 9.77 20.39 -20.58
N ALA A 175 10.05 21.69 -20.59
CA ALA A 175 9.44 22.65 -19.68
C ALA A 175 7.94 22.80 -19.94
N VAL A 176 7.51 22.82 -21.20
CA VAL A 176 6.07 22.86 -21.55
C VAL A 176 5.35 21.59 -21.09
N VAL A 177 5.94 20.41 -21.32
CA VAL A 177 5.39 19.13 -20.82
C VAL A 177 5.34 19.12 -19.30
N TRP A 178 6.38 19.60 -18.63
CA TRP A 178 6.43 19.66 -17.17
C TRP A 178 5.38 20.63 -16.60
N VAL A 179 5.26 21.83 -17.18
CA VAL A 179 4.24 22.82 -16.80
C VAL A 179 2.83 22.30 -17.08
N SER A 180 2.60 21.61 -18.21
CA SER A 180 1.29 21.02 -18.51
C SER A 180 0.91 19.91 -17.53
N ARG A 181 1.89 19.07 -17.13
CA ARG A 181 1.69 18.07 -16.08
C ARG A 181 1.41 18.70 -14.71
N LEU A 182 2.13 19.76 -14.34
CA LEU A 182 1.87 20.51 -13.11
C LEU A 182 0.49 21.19 -13.12
N ARG A 183 0.07 21.77 -14.25
CA ARG A 183 -1.27 22.35 -14.40
C ARG A 183 -2.36 21.28 -14.33
N GLY A 184 -2.15 20.14 -14.99
CA GLY A 184 -3.06 18.99 -14.89
C GLY A 184 -3.18 18.44 -13.47
N ALA A 185 -2.04 18.31 -12.75
CA ALA A 185 -2.04 17.90 -11.35
C ALA A 185 -2.72 18.92 -10.43
N ARG A 186 -2.51 20.23 -10.66
CA ARG A 186 -3.22 21.31 -9.92
C ARG A 186 -4.71 21.32 -10.20
N ALA A 187 -5.11 21.22 -11.46
CA ALA A 187 -6.53 21.14 -11.84
C ALA A 187 -7.21 19.89 -11.27
N ALA A 188 -6.51 18.76 -11.23
CA ALA A 188 -7.00 17.54 -10.58
C ALA A 188 -7.10 17.70 -9.05
N LEU A 189 -6.15 18.39 -8.41
CA LEU A 189 -6.22 18.74 -6.98
C LEU A 189 -7.37 19.72 -6.70
N GLU A 190 -7.57 20.72 -7.52
CA GLU A 190 -8.67 21.70 -7.39
C GLU A 190 -10.03 21.04 -7.64
N ALA A 191 -10.15 20.20 -8.66
CA ALA A 191 -11.36 19.38 -8.89
C ALA A 191 -11.60 18.39 -7.74
N ALA A 192 -10.55 17.77 -7.22
CA ALA A 192 -10.62 16.91 -6.03
C ALA A 192 -10.90 17.73 -4.76
N SER A 193 -10.56 19.02 -4.69
CA SER A 193 -10.84 19.88 -3.53
C SER A 193 -12.29 20.37 -3.46
N ASN A 194 -13.03 20.31 -4.54
CA ASN A 194 -14.39 20.80 -4.61
C ASN A 194 -15.41 19.67 -4.43
N TRP A 195 -15.48 19.15 -3.19
CA TRP A 195 -16.51 18.18 -2.86
C TRP A 195 -17.90 18.80 -2.89
N PRO A 196 -18.89 18.05 -3.34
CA PRO A 196 -20.28 18.42 -3.10
C PRO A 196 -20.56 18.61 -1.60
N PRO A 197 -21.48 19.51 -1.24
CA PRO A 197 -21.77 19.81 0.16
C PRO A 197 -22.10 18.57 1.01
N GLU A 198 -22.70 17.57 0.40
CA GLU A 198 -23.10 16.34 1.08
C GLU A 198 -21.87 15.49 1.50
N LEU A 199 -20.87 15.40 0.63
CA LEU A 199 -19.62 14.73 1.00
C LEU A 199 -18.87 15.49 2.09
N HIS A 200 -18.89 16.82 2.04
CA HIS A 200 -18.35 17.64 3.12
C HIS A 200 -19.04 17.35 4.46
N GLN A 201 -20.37 17.32 4.49
CA GLN A 201 -21.14 17.07 5.70
C GLN A 201 -20.86 15.69 6.32
N LEU A 202 -20.69 14.66 5.49
CA LEU A 202 -20.38 13.30 5.97
C LEU A 202 -18.95 13.18 6.53
N TRP A 203 -17.98 13.90 5.93
CA TRP A 203 -16.57 13.71 6.25
C TRP A 203 -15.99 14.79 7.18
N GLU A 204 -16.65 15.94 7.33
CA GLU A 204 -16.18 17.05 8.17
C GLU A 204 -15.75 16.61 9.58
N PRO A 205 -16.51 15.76 10.31
CA PRO A 205 -16.09 15.31 11.64
C PRO A 205 -14.77 14.53 11.62
N MET A 206 -14.54 13.74 10.57
CA MET A 206 -13.35 12.91 10.40
C MET A 206 -12.11 13.70 9.97
N LEU A 207 -12.28 14.85 9.32
CA LEU A 207 -11.21 15.63 8.70
C LEU A 207 -10.64 16.74 9.61
N THR A 208 -10.89 16.69 10.90
CA THR A 208 -10.37 17.65 11.86
C THR A 208 -8.84 17.81 11.72
N PRO A 209 -8.32 19.04 11.50
CA PRO A 209 -6.88 19.24 11.23
C PRO A 209 -5.96 18.82 12.36
N SER A 210 -6.45 18.89 13.61
CA SER A 210 -5.68 18.61 14.81
C SER A 210 -5.49 17.12 15.13
N ARG A 211 -6.14 16.23 14.35
CA ARG A 211 -6.07 14.77 14.58
C ARG A 211 -5.69 14.05 13.31
N PRO A 212 -4.75 13.11 13.37
CA PRO A 212 -4.48 12.18 12.28
C PRO A 212 -5.75 11.40 11.89
N LEU A 213 -5.81 10.95 10.66
CA LEU A 213 -6.85 10.05 10.18
C LEU A 213 -6.23 8.71 9.81
N VAL A 214 -6.73 7.65 10.45
CA VAL A 214 -6.25 6.30 10.25
C VAL A 214 -7.32 5.46 9.57
N VAL A 215 -7.00 4.84 8.44
CA VAL A 215 -7.82 3.81 7.81
C VAL A 215 -7.30 2.45 8.25
N CYS A 216 -8.09 1.75 9.04
CA CYS A 216 -7.75 0.47 9.65
C CYS A 216 -8.45 -0.68 8.93
N ILE A 217 -7.67 -1.59 8.34
CA ILE A 217 -8.17 -2.76 7.63
C ILE A 217 -8.40 -3.88 8.64
N ALA A 218 -9.66 -4.33 8.79
CA ALA A 218 -10.04 -5.40 9.71
C ALA A 218 -9.52 -6.79 9.29
N THR A 219 -9.60 -7.06 7.99
CA THR A 219 -9.23 -8.34 7.39
C THR A 219 -8.52 -8.11 6.06
N SER A 220 -7.59 -8.99 5.70
CA SER A 220 -6.87 -8.89 4.42
C SER A 220 -7.70 -9.46 3.25
N SER A 221 -8.96 -9.04 3.12
CA SER A 221 -9.81 -9.41 1.99
C SER A 221 -9.63 -8.46 0.81
N PHE A 222 -10.02 -8.91 -0.39
CA PHE A 222 -10.01 -8.08 -1.59
C PHE A 222 -10.85 -6.80 -1.41
N GLY A 223 -12.03 -6.91 -0.80
CA GLY A 223 -12.93 -5.77 -0.58
C GLY A 223 -12.35 -4.72 0.36
N THR A 224 -11.71 -5.13 1.46
CA THR A 224 -11.08 -4.20 2.39
C THR A 224 -9.84 -3.52 1.80
N ALA A 225 -9.05 -4.25 1.01
CA ALA A 225 -7.89 -3.67 0.32
C ALA A 225 -8.32 -2.66 -0.76
N THR A 226 -9.32 -2.99 -1.56
CA THR A 226 -9.88 -2.10 -2.59
C THR A 226 -10.55 -0.88 -1.95
N GLY A 227 -11.29 -1.08 -0.85
CA GLY A 227 -11.91 -0.01 -0.08
C GLY A 227 -10.87 0.95 0.49
N ALA A 228 -9.79 0.44 1.08
CA ALA A 228 -8.69 1.25 1.60
C ALA A 228 -7.99 2.05 0.49
N PHE A 229 -7.78 1.45 -0.68
CA PHE A 229 -7.23 2.16 -1.84
C PHE A 229 -8.14 3.29 -2.32
N ARG A 230 -9.46 3.05 -2.45
CA ARG A 230 -10.45 4.08 -2.81
C ARG A 230 -10.48 5.22 -1.80
N LEU A 231 -10.51 4.91 -0.50
CA LEU A 231 -10.46 5.93 0.54
C LEU A 231 -9.14 6.71 0.51
N GLY A 232 -8.02 6.06 0.28
CA GLY A 232 -6.72 6.70 0.14
C GLY A 232 -6.68 7.70 -1.02
N GLN A 233 -7.24 7.33 -2.18
CA GLN A 233 -7.38 8.24 -3.32
C GLN A 233 -8.34 9.41 -3.04
N PHE A 234 -9.44 9.13 -2.35
CA PHE A 234 -10.49 10.10 -2.07
C PHE A 234 -10.09 11.11 -0.98
N LEU A 235 -9.45 10.63 0.10
CA LEU A 235 -9.09 11.43 1.27
C LEU A 235 -7.68 12.03 1.19
N GLY A 236 -6.73 11.35 0.52
CA GLY A 236 -5.32 11.73 0.49
C GLY A 236 -5.04 13.19 0.07
N PRO A 237 -5.73 13.75 -0.92
CA PRO A 237 -5.55 15.15 -1.29
C PRO A 237 -5.95 16.16 -0.18
N ARG A 238 -6.79 15.75 0.78
CA ARG A 238 -7.31 16.60 1.86
C ARG A 238 -6.71 16.31 3.21
N LYS A 239 -6.20 15.11 3.38
CA LYS A 239 -5.61 14.61 4.62
C LYS A 239 -4.25 13.99 4.31
N PRO A 240 -3.20 14.83 4.14
CA PRO A 240 -1.85 14.35 3.78
C PRO A 240 -1.22 13.42 4.81
N ASP A 241 -1.67 13.50 6.06
CA ASP A 241 -1.30 12.66 7.20
C ASP A 241 -2.16 11.40 7.33
N LEU A 242 -2.93 11.04 6.28
CA LEU A 242 -3.69 9.79 6.22
C LEU A 242 -2.76 8.58 6.34
N LEU A 243 -3.03 7.74 7.32
CA LEU A 243 -2.34 6.47 7.54
C LEU A 243 -3.25 5.30 7.20
N VAL A 244 -2.74 4.30 6.49
CA VAL A 244 -3.44 3.03 6.27
C VAL A 244 -2.71 1.94 7.04
N THR A 245 -3.39 1.24 7.92
CA THR A 245 -2.82 0.20 8.78
C THR A 245 -3.72 -1.03 8.87
N HIS A 246 -3.19 -2.11 9.42
CA HIS A 246 -3.96 -3.33 9.69
C HIS A 246 -4.41 -3.37 11.16
N GLY A 247 -5.60 -3.93 11.44
CA GLY A 247 -6.21 -3.91 12.77
C GLY A 247 -5.35 -4.48 13.90
N ASN A 248 -4.46 -5.42 13.61
CA ASN A 248 -3.53 -5.98 14.60
C ASN A 248 -2.34 -5.05 14.93
N GLN A 249 -2.13 -3.98 14.16
CA GLN A 249 -1.05 -3.01 14.34
C GLN A 249 -1.51 -1.72 15.04
N LEU A 250 -2.83 -1.52 15.15
CA LEU A 250 -3.41 -0.33 15.77
C LEU A 250 -3.57 -0.55 17.28
N SER A 251 -2.95 0.30 18.08
CA SER A 251 -3.03 0.23 19.54
C SER A 251 -4.25 1.00 20.11
N MET A 252 -4.69 0.65 21.33
CA MET A 252 -5.78 1.37 22.00
C MET A 252 -5.49 2.87 22.22
N PRO A 253 -4.26 3.30 22.58
CA PRO A 253 -3.93 4.72 22.64
C PRO A 253 -4.09 5.45 21.30
N GLU A 254 -3.71 4.85 20.19
CA GLU A 254 -3.88 5.44 18.85
C GLU A 254 -5.36 5.60 18.52
N ILE A 255 -6.20 4.58 18.78
CA ILE A 255 -7.66 4.67 18.60
C ILE A 255 -8.26 5.81 19.45
N ALA A 256 -7.71 6.05 20.64
CA ALA A 256 -8.20 7.12 21.52
C ALA A 256 -7.77 8.52 21.07
N MET A 257 -6.65 8.65 20.36
CA MET A 257 -6.08 9.96 19.99
C MET A 257 -6.43 10.39 18.58
N ASP A 258 -6.67 9.44 17.67
CA ASP A 258 -6.85 9.67 16.26
C ASP A 258 -8.33 9.54 15.82
N ASN A 259 -8.64 10.03 14.63
CA ASN A 259 -9.88 9.69 13.96
C ASN A 259 -9.65 8.40 13.17
N VAL A 260 -10.57 7.43 13.28
CA VAL A 260 -10.35 6.10 12.71
C VAL A 260 -11.50 5.68 11.80
N VAL A 261 -11.16 5.20 10.61
CA VAL A 261 -12.08 4.52 9.70
C VAL A 261 -11.78 3.03 9.71
N PHE A 262 -12.68 2.21 10.23
CA PHE A 262 -12.55 0.75 10.19
C PHE A 262 -13.20 0.17 8.94
N LEU A 263 -12.46 -0.65 8.21
CA LEU A 263 -12.92 -1.36 7.02
C LEU A 263 -13.08 -2.85 7.29
N GLY A 264 -14.28 -3.37 7.08
CA GLY A 264 -14.60 -4.79 7.23
C GLY A 264 -15.35 -5.12 8.51
N PRO A 265 -15.58 -6.41 8.80
CA PRO A 265 -16.36 -6.83 9.95
C PRO A 265 -15.65 -6.50 11.27
N ALA A 266 -16.41 -5.95 12.22
CA ALA A 266 -15.91 -5.59 13.56
C ALA A 266 -15.29 -6.78 14.30
N SER A 267 -15.76 -8.01 14.04
CA SER A 267 -15.22 -9.25 14.60
C SER A 267 -13.75 -9.52 14.25
N GLY A 268 -13.22 -8.88 13.18
CA GLY A 268 -11.83 -8.98 12.77
C GLY A 268 -10.88 -8.09 13.58
N ILE A 269 -11.39 -7.22 14.45
CA ILE A 269 -10.59 -6.25 15.20
C ILE A 269 -10.92 -6.36 16.69
N ARG A 270 -10.00 -6.93 17.48
CA ARG A 270 -10.19 -7.11 18.94
C ARG A 270 -10.44 -5.80 19.67
N GLN A 271 -9.76 -4.72 19.26
CA GLN A 271 -9.88 -3.40 19.85
C GLN A 271 -11.28 -2.81 19.66
N VAL A 272 -11.93 -3.10 18.52
CA VAL A 272 -13.28 -2.61 18.22
C VAL A 272 -14.33 -3.26 19.13
N GLN A 273 -14.15 -4.52 19.49
CA GLN A 273 -15.04 -5.23 20.41
C GLN A 273 -15.02 -4.64 21.82
N ALA A 274 -13.96 -3.93 22.18
CA ALA A 274 -13.82 -3.28 23.48
C ALA A 274 -14.35 -1.84 23.51
N LEU A 275 -14.76 -1.27 22.37
CA LEU A 275 -15.29 0.09 22.33
C LEU A 275 -16.70 0.13 22.91
N PRO A 276 -16.97 0.95 23.95
CA PRO A 276 -18.28 1.11 24.54
C PRO A 276 -19.15 1.96 23.61
N VAL A 277 -19.79 1.34 22.65
CA VAL A 277 -20.74 2.01 21.76
C VAL A 277 -22.11 1.39 21.95
N ASP A 278 -23.09 2.24 22.21
CA ASP A 278 -24.49 1.83 22.31
C ASP A 278 -25.04 1.57 20.89
N GLN A 279 -24.71 0.40 20.34
CA GLN A 279 -25.12 0.01 19.00
C GLN A 279 -26.55 -0.48 19.00
N GLN A 280 -27.38 0.11 18.16
CA GLN A 280 -28.75 -0.36 17.91
C GLN A 280 -28.83 -1.36 16.76
N ILE A 281 -27.82 -1.38 15.90
CA ILE A 281 -27.70 -2.26 14.75
C ILE A 281 -26.30 -2.90 14.79
N VAL A 282 -26.25 -4.23 14.75
CA VAL A 282 -24.99 -4.98 14.84
C VAL A 282 -24.80 -5.91 13.65
N LEU A 283 -23.55 -6.02 13.20
CA LEU A 283 -23.15 -6.98 12.18
C LEU A 283 -22.91 -8.34 12.85
N GLU A 284 -23.68 -9.37 12.43
CA GLU A 284 -23.51 -10.75 12.87
C GLU A 284 -23.11 -11.64 11.68
N PRO A 285 -22.55 -12.84 11.92
CA PRO A 285 -22.33 -13.79 10.83
C PRO A 285 -23.63 -14.05 10.05
N GLY A 286 -23.54 -13.84 8.72
CA GLY A 286 -24.67 -14.06 7.81
C GLY A 286 -25.70 -12.94 7.73
N GLY A 287 -25.45 -11.77 8.34
CA GLY A 287 -26.38 -10.65 8.18
C GLY A 287 -26.22 -9.52 9.19
N ILE A 288 -27.28 -8.73 9.30
CA ILE A 288 -27.36 -7.59 10.21
C ILE A 288 -28.52 -7.79 11.17
N ARG A 289 -28.27 -7.68 12.48
CA ARG A 289 -29.28 -7.69 13.52
C ARG A 289 -29.67 -6.26 13.91
N ASN A 290 -30.99 -6.00 13.91
CA ASN A 290 -31.58 -4.79 14.44
C ASN A 290 -32.03 -5.08 15.87
N LEU A 291 -31.39 -4.47 16.86
CA LEU A 291 -31.69 -4.71 18.29
C LEU A 291 -32.93 -3.97 18.76
N SER A 292 -33.37 -2.94 18.02
CA SER A 292 -34.55 -2.12 18.34
C SER A 292 -35.36 -1.86 17.07
N PRO A 293 -36.03 -2.89 16.49
CA PRO A 293 -36.77 -2.75 15.25
C PRO A 293 -37.97 -1.84 15.44
N LYS A 294 -38.15 -0.87 14.54
CA LYS A 294 -39.35 -0.05 14.44
C LYS A 294 -40.43 -0.82 13.68
N PRO A 295 -41.71 -0.41 13.82
CA PRO A 295 -42.83 -1.07 13.08
C PRO A 295 -42.52 -1.14 11.58
N GLY A 296 -42.59 -2.34 10.99
CA GLY A 296 -42.27 -2.61 9.59
C GLY A 296 -40.80 -2.90 9.29
N GLU A 297 -39.91 -2.82 10.26
CA GLU A 297 -38.49 -3.19 10.08
C GLU A 297 -38.24 -4.63 10.54
N PRO A 298 -37.42 -5.40 9.80
CA PRO A 298 -37.05 -6.74 10.24
C PRO A 298 -36.07 -6.70 11.42
N ALA A 299 -36.18 -7.68 12.33
CA ALA A 299 -35.22 -7.86 13.41
C ALA A 299 -33.88 -8.44 12.93
N PHE A 300 -33.87 -9.12 11.79
CA PHE A 300 -32.67 -9.66 11.17
C PHE A 300 -32.77 -9.59 9.65
N LEU A 301 -31.68 -9.13 9.03
CA LEU A 301 -31.45 -9.06 7.58
C LEU A 301 -30.44 -10.11 7.19
N SER A 302 -30.89 -11.18 6.54
CA SER A 302 -29.99 -12.26 6.10
C SER A 302 -29.26 -11.91 4.81
N ASP A 303 -27.98 -12.17 4.75
CA ASP A 303 -27.21 -12.13 3.52
C ASP A 303 -27.48 -13.40 2.71
N LEU A 304 -27.80 -13.25 1.44
CA LEU A 304 -28.08 -14.34 0.50
C LEU A 304 -26.93 -14.46 -0.51
N ALA A 305 -26.19 -15.54 -0.40
CA ALA A 305 -25.18 -15.87 -1.39
C ALA A 305 -25.81 -16.11 -2.77
N PRO A 306 -25.14 -15.76 -3.88
CA PRO A 306 -25.60 -16.09 -5.21
C PRO A 306 -25.71 -17.61 -5.36
N ARG A 307 -26.78 -18.09 -6.00
CA ARG A 307 -27.03 -19.52 -6.20
C ARG A 307 -26.19 -20.11 -7.32
N ASP A 308 -25.81 -19.28 -8.28
CA ASP A 308 -24.93 -19.59 -9.41
C ASP A 308 -24.21 -18.31 -9.88
N VAL A 309 -23.27 -18.46 -10.82
CA VAL A 309 -22.44 -17.36 -11.34
C VAL A 309 -23.25 -16.24 -12.01
N MET A 310 -24.46 -16.55 -12.48
CA MET A 310 -25.34 -15.58 -13.15
C MET A 310 -26.40 -14.98 -12.24
N SER A 311 -26.54 -15.47 -11.00
CA SER A 311 -27.49 -14.95 -10.05
C SER A 311 -26.93 -13.81 -9.22
N LEU A 312 -27.78 -12.82 -8.92
CA LEU A 312 -27.39 -11.75 -8.02
C LEU A 312 -27.37 -12.24 -6.57
N GLY A 313 -26.27 -12.00 -5.90
CA GLY A 313 -26.21 -12.07 -4.44
C GLY A 313 -26.91 -10.85 -3.83
N GLU A 314 -27.50 -11.04 -2.65
CA GLU A 314 -28.01 -9.93 -1.82
C GLU A 314 -27.30 -9.95 -0.48
N SER A 315 -26.75 -8.83 -0.09
CA SER A 315 -26.04 -8.66 1.18
C SER A 315 -26.33 -7.27 1.76
N HIS A 316 -25.85 -7.03 2.97
CA HIS A 316 -26.12 -5.79 3.68
C HIS A 316 -24.80 -5.13 4.13
N ALA A 317 -24.73 -3.82 3.99
CA ALA A 317 -23.65 -3.00 4.50
C ALA A 317 -24.12 -2.18 5.69
N LEU A 318 -23.26 -2.03 6.69
CA LEU A 318 -23.47 -1.21 7.86
C LEU A 318 -22.43 -0.10 7.91
N ILE A 319 -22.90 1.14 7.86
CA ILE A 319 -22.10 2.34 8.10
C ILE A 319 -22.45 2.82 9.50
N SER A 320 -21.45 2.91 10.39
CA SER A 320 -21.67 3.42 11.75
C SER A 320 -20.69 4.53 12.05
N HIS A 321 -21.18 5.74 12.27
CA HIS A 321 -20.39 6.86 12.78
C HIS A 321 -20.65 7.00 14.28
N THR A 322 -19.61 6.87 15.08
CA THR A 322 -19.70 6.81 16.55
C THR A 322 -18.62 7.69 17.19
N PRO A 323 -18.81 8.10 18.46
CA PRO A 323 -17.74 8.73 19.19
C PRO A 323 -16.55 7.78 19.33
N GLY A 324 -15.33 8.33 19.32
CA GLY A 324 -14.13 7.60 19.62
C GLY A 324 -14.02 7.18 21.08
N LEU A 325 -12.94 6.46 21.39
CA LEU A 325 -12.68 5.96 22.73
C LEU A 325 -12.61 7.10 23.76
N TYR A 326 -13.32 6.95 24.89
CA TYR A 326 -13.46 7.98 25.93
C TYR A 326 -14.07 9.31 25.43
N GLY A 327 -14.91 9.26 24.40
CA GLY A 327 -15.50 10.45 23.79
C GLY A 327 -14.52 11.34 23.02
N LYS A 328 -13.31 10.86 22.77
CA LYS A 328 -12.26 11.59 22.03
C LYS A 328 -12.14 11.04 20.61
N GLY A 329 -12.08 11.96 19.63
CA GLY A 329 -12.02 11.59 18.21
C GLY A 329 -13.33 11.06 17.65
N GLU A 330 -13.28 10.60 16.44
CA GLU A 330 -14.40 10.09 15.67
C GLU A 330 -14.06 8.71 15.12
N VAL A 331 -15.03 7.81 15.10
CA VAL A 331 -14.87 6.47 14.54
C VAL A 331 -15.95 6.21 13.51
N LEU A 332 -15.52 5.86 12.30
CA LEU A 332 -16.40 5.47 11.21
C LEU A 332 -16.18 4.01 10.86
N TYR A 333 -17.20 3.18 10.99
CA TYR A 333 -17.18 1.80 10.55
C TYR A 333 -17.84 1.68 9.17
N LEU A 334 -17.13 1.09 8.23
CA LEU A 334 -17.61 0.72 6.90
C LEU A 334 -17.55 -0.81 6.81
N SER A 335 -18.66 -1.45 7.17
CA SER A 335 -18.69 -2.87 7.53
C SER A 335 -19.66 -3.67 6.67
N GLY A 336 -19.40 -4.97 6.56
CA GLY A 336 -20.24 -5.95 5.93
C GLY A 336 -19.60 -7.33 5.96
N ASN A 337 -20.39 -8.39 5.82
CA ASN A 337 -19.90 -9.77 5.81
C ASN A 337 -19.31 -10.18 4.46
N GLN A 338 -19.75 -9.53 3.38
CA GLN A 338 -19.31 -9.83 2.01
C GLN A 338 -18.35 -8.76 1.50
N VAL A 339 -17.52 -9.12 0.54
CA VAL A 339 -16.63 -8.19 -0.18
C VAL A 339 -17.43 -7.02 -0.76
N SER A 340 -18.52 -7.33 -1.45
CA SER A 340 -19.43 -6.35 -2.04
C SER A 340 -20.04 -5.39 -1.03
N SER A 341 -20.38 -5.85 0.17
CA SER A 341 -20.92 -5.01 1.24
C SER A 341 -19.92 -3.97 1.74
N VAL A 342 -18.68 -4.36 1.95
CA VAL A 342 -17.63 -3.42 2.38
C VAL A 342 -17.35 -2.39 1.28
N MET A 343 -17.28 -2.84 0.02
CA MET A 343 -17.10 -1.94 -1.12
C MET A 343 -18.26 -0.96 -1.28
N ALA A 344 -19.50 -1.44 -1.09
CA ALA A 344 -20.70 -0.61 -1.13
C ALA A 344 -20.72 0.43 -0.01
N ALA A 345 -20.30 0.07 1.21
CA ALA A 345 -20.16 1.03 2.31
C ALA A 345 -19.16 2.15 1.98
N VAL A 346 -18.02 1.81 1.39
CA VAL A 346 -17.03 2.80 0.94
C VAL A 346 -17.60 3.66 -0.19
N GLU A 347 -18.25 3.04 -1.18
CA GLU A 347 -18.85 3.76 -2.30
C GLU A 347 -19.94 4.73 -1.83
N ALA A 348 -20.79 4.32 -0.90
CA ALA A 348 -21.86 5.15 -0.36
C ALA A 348 -21.36 6.46 0.28
N VAL A 349 -20.15 6.48 0.84
CA VAL A 349 -19.56 7.66 1.47
C VAL A 349 -18.54 8.39 0.59
N THR A 350 -18.24 7.88 -0.61
CA THR A 350 -17.28 8.49 -1.54
C THR A 350 -17.92 8.92 -2.87
N ASP A 351 -19.05 8.32 -3.25
CA ASP A 351 -19.79 8.69 -4.45
C ASP A 351 -20.76 9.86 -4.15
N PRO A 352 -20.75 10.94 -4.96
CA PRO A 352 -21.60 12.11 -4.72
C PRO A 352 -23.11 11.84 -4.76
N ALA A 353 -23.59 10.92 -5.60
CA ALA A 353 -25.01 10.65 -5.73
C ALA A 353 -25.53 9.83 -4.55
N LEU A 354 -24.76 8.82 -4.12
CA LEU A 354 -25.06 8.04 -2.95
C LEU A 354 -24.96 8.88 -1.67
N ALA A 355 -23.93 9.69 -1.52
CA ALA A 355 -23.76 10.61 -0.39
C ALA A 355 -24.96 11.58 -0.27
N ARG A 356 -25.43 12.13 -1.39
CA ARG A 356 -26.64 12.98 -1.42
C ARG A 356 -27.85 12.23 -0.91
N THR A 357 -28.02 10.97 -1.31
CA THR A 357 -29.11 10.13 -0.83
C THR A 357 -29.02 9.91 0.69
N LEU A 358 -27.82 9.55 1.19
CA LEU A 358 -27.61 9.35 2.63
C LEU A 358 -27.88 10.61 3.43
N VAL A 359 -27.33 11.75 3.02
CA VAL A 359 -27.53 13.04 3.69
C VAL A 359 -29.01 13.44 3.70
N SER A 360 -29.73 13.24 2.58
CA SER A 360 -31.15 13.56 2.51
C SER A 360 -32.00 12.71 3.47
N LYS A 361 -31.59 11.46 3.72
CA LYS A 361 -32.27 10.53 4.65
C LYS A 361 -31.90 10.77 6.12
N LEU A 362 -30.68 11.22 6.38
CA LEU A 362 -30.19 11.54 7.71
C LEU A 362 -30.66 12.91 8.21
N ARG A 363 -31.06 13.81 7.31
CA ARG A 363 -31.38 15.20 7.62
C ARG A 363 -32.55 15.29 8.60
N GLN A 364 -32.31 15.93 9.74
CA GLN A 364 -33.28 16.20 10.78
C GLN A 364 -34.24 17.33 10.38
N PRO A 365 -35.38 17.49 11.05
CA PRO A 365 -36.33 18.57 10.74
C PRO A 365 -35.77 19.97 10.83
N ASP A 366 -34.75 20.20 11.65
CA ASP A 366 -34.03 21.48 11.77
C ASP A 366 -32.99 21.73 10.67
N GLY A 367 -32.84 20.76 9.75
CA GLY A 367 -31.88 20.83 8.64
C GLY A 367 -30.47 20.35 8.95
N THR A 368 -30.19 19.98 10.20
CA THR A 368 -28.88 19.42 10.62
C THR A 368 -28.77 17.94 10.34
N LEU A 369 -27.56 17.39 10.45
CA LEU A 369 -27.31 15.94 10.48
C LEU A 369 -27.10 15.48 11.93
N PRO A 370 -27.56 14.28 12.30
CA PRO A 370 -27.19 13.70 13.58
C PRO A 370 -25.66 13.49 13.61
N ARG A 371 -25.04 13.83 14.73
CA ARG A 371 -23.57 13.69 14.87
C ARG A 371 -23.14 12.23 14.74
N TYR A 372 -23.89 11.33 15.39
CA TYR A 372 -23.61 9.89 15.38
C TYR A 372 -24.82 9.13 14.85
N TYR A 373 -24.56 8.14 14.02
CA TYR A 373 -25.61 7.41 13.32
C TYR A 373 -25.16 6.04 12.86
N GLN A 374 -26.12 5.16 12.60
CA GLN A 374 -25.93 3.90 11.90
C GLN A 374 -26.85 3.86 10.68
N ILE A 375 -26.34 3.44 9.53
CA ILE A 375 -27.08 3.31 8.27
C ILE A 375 -26.96 1.89 7.78
N VAL A 376 -28.08 1.31 7.39
CA VAL A 376 -28.15 0.00 6.73
C VAL A 376 -28.42 0.20 5.24
N LEU A 377 -27.58 -0.42 4.42
CA LEU A 377 -27.71 -0.47 2.98
C LEU A 377 -28.00 -1.90 2.52
N ARG A 378 -28.87 -2.06 1.54
CA ARG A 378 -29.02 -3.31 0.78
C ARG A 378 -28.07 -3.25 -0.40
N VAL A 379 -27.37 -4.32 -0.67
CA VAL A 379 -26.37 -4.45 -1.73
C VAL A 379 -26.70 -5.65 -2.58
N LYS A 380 -27.01 -5.44 -3.85
CA LYS A 380 -27.01 -6.51 -4.84
C LYS A 380 -25.67 -6.59 -5.49
N SER A 381 -25.12 -7.78 -5.65
CA SER A 381 -23.77 -8.01 -6.16
C SER A 381 -23.73 -9.09 -7.23
N MET A 382 -22.78 -8.95 -8.14
CA MET A 382 -22.39 -9.94 -9.14
C MET A 382 -20.86 -10.07 -9.08
N ASP A 383 -20.34 -11.29 -9.01
CA ASP A 383 -18.91 -11.58 -8.89
C ASP A 383 -18.21 -10.74 -7.77
N ASP A 384 -18.82 -10.72 -6.60
CA ASP A 384 -18.38 -9.95 -5.44
C ASP A 384 -18.33 -8.42 -5.62
N MET A 385 -18.81 -7.91 -6.76
CA MET A 385 -18.88 -6.47 -7.01
C MET A 385 -20.29 -5.93 -6.77
N PRO A 386 -20.46 -4.80 -6.07
CA PRO A 386 -21.76 -4.17 -5.91
C PRO A 386 -22.27 -3.66 -7.27
N VAL A 387 -23.51 -4.01 -7.63
CA VAL A 387 -24.19 -3.53 -8.85
C VAL A 387 -25.36 -2.62 -8.54
N GLU A 388 -25.93 -2.76 -7.35
CA GLU A 388 -27.01 -1.88 -6.85
C GLU A 388 -26.83 -1.67 -5.36
N ILE A 389 -26.83 -0.40 -4.94
CA ILE A 389 -26.74 0.00 -3.54
C ILE A 389 -27.98 0.82 -3.22
N SER A 390 -28.75 0.38 -2.24
CA SER A 390 -29.98 1.06 -1.84
C SER A 390 -30.04 1.26 -0.32
N TYR A 391 -30.45 2.47 0.07
CA TYR A 391 -30.70 2.81 1.47
C TYR A 391 -31.92 2.03 1.99
N MET A 392 -31.80 1.49 3.21
CA MET A 392 -32.91 0.82 3.89
C MET A 392 -33.47 1.66 5.05
N TYR A 393 -32.69 1.83 6.09
CA TYR A 393 -33.04 2.65 7.26
C TYR A 393 -31.80 3.11 8.00
N HIS A 394 -31.97 4.01 8.95
CA HIS A 394 -30.90 4.48 9.83
C HIS A 394 -31.35 4.57 11.29
N ARG A 395 -30.38 4.73 12.19
CA ARG A 395 -30.56 5.08 13.59
C ARG A 395 -29.67 6.26 13.92
N GLU A 396 -30.22 7.19 14.65
CA GLU A 396 -29.43 8.20 15.34
C GLU A 396 -28.88 7.59 16.63
N LEU A 397 -27.63 7.83 16.91
CA LEU A 397 -27.00 7.36 18.13
C LEU A 397 -26.84 8.54 19.11
N PRO A 398 -27.03 8.31 20.42
CA PRO A 398 -26.77 9.34 21.41
C PRO A 398 -25.27 9.71 21.40
N ALA A 399 -24.97 10.98 21.59
CA ALA A 399 -23.63 11.34 22.04
C ALA A 399 -23.40 10.60 23.35
N SER A 400 -22.29 9.86 23.48
CA SER A 400 -21.97 9.08 24.69
C SER A 400 -22.35 9.87 25.94
N PRO A 401 -22.99 9.25 26.95
CA PRO A 401 -23.26 9.96 28.17
C PRO A 401 -21.92 10.48 28.70
N GLU A 402 -21.83 11.80 28.87
CA GLU A 402 -20.79 12.38 29.67
C GLU A 402 -20.75 11.56 30.96
N THR A 403 -19.61 10.99 31.27
CA THR A 403 -19.38 10.30 32.53
C THR A 403 -19.73 11.30 33.63
N SER A 404 -20.99 11.29 34.05
CA SER A 404 -21.44 11.97 35.25
C SER A 404 -20.64 11.35 36.38
N LYS A 405 -19.73 12.14 36.91
CA LYS A 405 -18.99 11.84 38.13
C LYS A 405 -19.92 11.62 39.29
#